data_56cd22546d821689cf3fb104b5c814de
#
_entry.id   56cd22546d821689cf3fb104b5c814de
#
_cell.length_a   1.000
_cell.length_b   1.000
_cell.length_c   1.000
_cell.angle_alpha   90.00
_cell.angle_beta   90.00
_cell.angle_gamma   90.00
#
_symmetry.space_group_name_H-M   'P 1'
#
loop_
_entity.id
_entity.type
_entity.pdbx_description
1 polymer ?
#
loop_
_entity_poly.entity_id
_entity_poly.type
_entity_poly.pdbx_seq_one_letter_code
_entity_poly.pdbx_strand_id
1 'polypeptide(L)'
;MEKMNTPLLEMRNIKKDFFGNQVLTDINLTLNEGEVLGLCGENGAGKSTLMKILFGMNVIRETGGYEGDIFLNGQKVSFNTPFEALAAGIGMVHQEFSLIPGFTASENIVLNREPKKRNVVSEIFGERLDTLDYNEITGRAEKAIDKMGFTVDKDMVINEMPVGHKQFT
;
A
#
# COMPACT_ATOMS: atom_id res chain seq x y z
N MET A 1 2.06 5.33 38.25
CA MET A 1 1.94 6.17 37.05
C MET A 1 1.60 5.23 35.91
N GLU A 2 0.33 5.15 35.53
CA GLU A 2 -0.08 4.46 34.30
C GLU A 2 0.65 5.13 33.14
N LYS A 3 1.41 4.36 32.38
CA LYS A 3 1.89 4.81 31.07
C LYS A 3 0.62 5.09 30.25
N MET A 4 0.33 6.36 30.00
CA MET A 4 -0.66 6.72 28.98
C MET A 4 -0.17 6.10 27.69
N ASN A 5 -0.83 5.02 27.29
CA ASN A 5 -0.47 4.26 26.09
C ASN A 5 -0.89 5.12 24.90
N THR A 6 0.07 5.83 24.28
CA THR A 6 -0.19 6.62 23.08
C THR A 6 -0.68 5.66 21.98
N PRO A 7 -1.85 5.90 21.37
CA PRO A 7 -2.31 5.04 20.30
C PRO A 7 -1.30 5.00 19.14
N LEU A 8 -1.21 3.83 18.49
CA LEU A 8 -0.39 3.65 17.29
C LEU A 8 -0.88 4.55 16.17
N LEU A 9 -2.20 4.56 15.94
CA LEU A 9 -2.86 5.38 14.94
C LEU A 9 -4.08 6.05 15.55
N GLU A 10 -4.27 7.33 15.24
CA GLU A 10 -5.47 8.05 15.59
C GLU A 10 -5.89 8.95 14.44
N MET A 11 -7.16 8.91 14.10
CA MET A 11 -7.80 9.80 13.14
C MET A 11 -8.87 10.60 13.88
N ARG A 12 -8.82 11.94 13.80
CA ARG A 12 -9.72 12.83 14.55
C ARG A 12 -10.51 13.73 13.61
N ASN A 13 -11.81 13.75 13.79
CA ASN A 13 -12.76 14.65 13.11
C ASN A 13 -12.61 14.60 11.58
N ILE A 14 -12.38 13.42 11.03
CA ILE A 14 -12.17 13.26 9.59
C ILE A 14 -13.47 13.51 8.85
N LYS A 15 -13.40 14.47 7.90
CA LYS A 15 -14.50 14.77 6.99
C LYS A 15 -14.01 14.68 5.56
N LYS A 16 -14.87 14.22 4.68
CA LYS A 16 -14.59 14.16 3.25
C LYS A 16 -15.85 14.43 2.45
N ASP A 17 -15.73 15.37 1.55
CA ASP A 17 -16.72 15.69 0.52
C ASP A 17 -16.16 15.37 -0.87
N PHE A 18 -17.00 14.85 -1.76
CA PHE A 18 -16.70 14.70 -3.17
C PHE A 18 -17.66 15.54 -3.99
N PHE A 19 -17.25 16.74 -4.40
CA PHE A 19 -18.02 17.64 -5.25
C PHE A 19 -19.44 17.94 -4.71
N GLY A 20 -19.57 18.24 -3.42
CA GLY A 20 -20.83 18.53 -2.75
C GLY A 20 -21.53 17.29 -2.15
N ASN A 21 -20.99 16.10 -2.36
CA ASN A 21 -21.51 14.87 -1.73
C ASN A 21 -20.65 14.51 -0.52
N GLN A 22 -21.17 14.74 0.68
CA GLN A 22 -20.47 14.43 1.93
C GLN A 22 -20.48 12.93 2.20
N VAL A 23 -19.29 12.32 2.23
CA VAL A 23 -19.09 10.88 2.40
C VAL A 23 -18.61 10.55 3.81
N LEU A 24 -17.81 11.40 4.42
CA LEU A 24 -17.35 11.25 5.79
C LEU A 24 -17.70 12.48 6.60
N THR A 25 -18.29 12.27 7.77
CA THR A 25 -18.70 13.34 8.70
C THR A 25 -18.19 13.04 10.08
N ASP A 26 -17.19 13.80 10.52
CA ASP A 26 -16.67 13.76 11.90
C ASP A 26 -16.25 12.35 12.36
N ILE A 27 -15.54 11.61 11.49
CA ILE A 27 -15.10 10.23 11.79
C ILE A 27 -13.90 10.28 12.71
N ASN A 28 -14.00 9.51 13.80
CA ASN A 28 -12.94 9.33 14.77
C ASN A 28 -12.58 7.83 14.84
N LEU A 29 -11.29 7.51 14.80
CA LEU A 29 -10.79 6.15 14.85
C LEU A 29 -9.51 6.13 15.68
N THR A 30 -9.38 5.12 16.53
CA THR A 30 -8.18 4.89 17.33
C THR A 30 -7.77 3.43 17.20
N LEU A 31 -6.47 3.18 16.99
CA LEU A 31 -5.88 1.85 16.93
C LEU A 31 -4.66 1.80 17.83
N ASN A 32 -4.61 0.81 18.70
CA ASN A 32 -3.47 0.58 19.59
C ASN A 32 -2.47 -0.40 18.98
N GLU A 33 -1.27 -0.45 19.53
CA GLU A 33 -0.27 -1.43 19.13
C GLU A 33 -0.75 -2.87 19.41
N GLY A 34 -0.60 -3.77 18.42
CA GLY A 34 -1.05 -5.16 18.50
C GLY A 34 -2.57 -5.36 18.40
N GLU A 35 -3.34 -4.30 18.19
CA GLU A 35 -4.80 -4.38 18.06
C GLU A 35 -5.24 -4.73 16.63
N VAL A 36 -6.33 -5.49 16.51
CA VAL A 36 -7.05 -5.72 15.26
C VAL A 36 -8.40 -5.02 15.35
N LEU A 37 -8.58 -3.98 14.54
CA LEU A 37 -9.79 -3.16 14.50
C LEU A 37 -10.67 -3.53 13.31
N GLY A 38 -11.88 -4.00 13.56
CA GLY A 38 -12.87 -4.27 12.51
C GLY A 38 -13.69 -3.02 12.16
N LEU A 39 -13.59 -2.55 10.90
CA LEU A 39 -14.38 -1.44 10.39
C LEU A 39 -15.61 -1.96 9.64
N CYS A 40 -16.78 -1.94 10.30
CA CYS A 40 -18.04 -2.43 9.76
C CYS A 40 -18.95 -1.29 9.29
N GLY A 41 -19.84 -1.58 8.35
CA GLY A 41 -20.81 -0.61 7.82
C GLY A 41 -21.34 -1.04 6.46
N GLU A 42 -22.42 -0.43 6.03
CA GLU A 42 -23.06 -0.69 4.72
C GLU A 42 -22.17 -0.33 3.54
N ASN A 43 -22.52 -0.82 2.35
CA ASN A 43 -21.87 -0.40 1.12
C ASN A 43 -22.11 1.09 0.89
N GLY A 44 -21.05 1.83 0.57
CA GLY A 44 -21.16 3.29 0.44
C GLY A 44 -20.95 4.08 1.74
N ALA A 45 -20.85 3.44 2.92
CA ALA A 45 -20.65 4.12 4.22
C ALA A 45 -19.28 4.83 4.39
N GLY A 46 -18.46 4.93 3.34
CA GLY A 46 -17.20 5.66 3.39
C GLY A 46 -15.97 4.87 3.89
N LYS A 47 -16.09 3.58 4.24
CA LYS A 47 -14.98 2.75 4.74
C LYS A 47 -13.73 2.81 3.86
N SER A 48 -13.92 2.57 2.57
CA SER A 48 -12.81 2.62 1.59
C SER A 48 -12.26 4.04 1.42
N THR A 49 -13.08 5.06 1.59
CA THR A 49 -12.66 6.46 1.55
C THR A 49 -11.76 6.78 2.73
N LEU A 50 -12.10 6.32 3.94
CA LEU A 50 -11.28 6.49 5.12
C LEU A 50 -9.90 5.84 4.95
N MET A 51 -9.86 4.62 4.41
CA MET A 51 -8.59 3.92 4.11
C MET A 51 -7.78 4.63 3.02
N LYS A 52 -8.43 5.16 1.98
CA LYS A 52 -7.76 5.95 0.93
C LYS A 52 -7.14 7.24 1.48
N ILE A 53 -7.78 7.89 2.46
CA ILE A 53 -7.22 9.05 3.15
C ILE A 53 -5.97 8.64 3.92
N LEU A 54 -6.06 7.58 4.73
CA LEU A 54 -4.93 7.09 5.53
C LEU A 54 -3.74 6.69 4.66
N PHE A 55 -3.99 6.10 3.49
CA PHE A 55 -2.95 5.63 2.57
C PHE A 55 -2.44 6.73 1.60
N GLY A 56 -2.95 7.96 1.69
CA GLY A 56 -2.48 9.06 0.84
C GLY A 56 -2.79 8.89 -0.65
N MET A 57 -3.95 8.29 -0.98
CA MET A 57 -4.33 8.06 -2.38
C MET A 57 -4.58 9.38 -3.11
N ASN A 58 -4.02 9.53 -4.32
CA ASN A 58 -4.11 10.75 -5.14
C ASN A 58 -5.53 11.26 -5.33
N VAL A 59 -6.51 10.36 -5.48
CA VAL A 59 -7.92 10.71 -5.65
C VAL A 59 -8.45 11.59 -4.51
N ILE A 60 -7.94 11.43 -3.29
CA ILE A 60 -8.37 12.27 -2.16
C ILE A 60 -7.94 13.71 -2.38
N ARG A 61 -6.70 13.95 -2.76
CA ARG A 61 -6.15 15.27 -3.04
C ARG A 61 -6.79 15.93 -4.26
N GLU A 62 -6.93 15.17 -5.34
CA GLU A 62 -7.52 15.64 -6.61
C GLU A 62 -8.98 16.03 -6.48
N THR A 63 -9.67 15.52 -5.47
CA THR A 63 -11.07 15.82 -5.17
C THR A 63 -11.25 16.75 -3.97
N GLY A 64 -10.27 17.63 -3.68
CA GLY A 64 -10.37 18.67 -2.67
C GLY A 64 -9.82 18.33 -1.29
N GLY A 65 -9.09 17.20 -1.13
CA GLY A 65 -8.50 16.83 0.15
C GLY A 65 -9.52 16.28 1.16
N TYR A 66 -9.18 16.40 2.43
CA TYR A 66 -10.04 16.05 3.57
C TYR A 66 -9.80 17.04 4.72
N GLU A 67 -10.74 17.11 5.67
CA GLU A 67 -10.57 17.83 6.94
C GLU A 67 -10.29 16.85 8.07
N GLY A 68 -9.72 17.36 9.16
CA GLY A 68 -9.36 16.59 10.35
C GLY A 68 -7.88 16.25 10.41
N ASP A 69 -7.50 15.47 11.42
CA ASP A 69 -6.11 15.20 11.76
C ASP A 69 -5.83 13.70 11.85
N ILE A 70 -4.65 13.30 11.41
CA ILE A 70 -4.13 11.93 11.56
C ILE A 70 -2.87 11.99 12.41
N PHE A 71 -2.78 11.10 13.39
CA PHE A 71 -1.61 10.94 14.25
C PHE A 71 -1.10 9.52 14.16
N LEU A 72 0.20 9.37 13.99
CA LEU A 72 0.91 8.10 14.04
C LEU A 72 1.94 8.16 15.16
N ASN A 73 1.84 7.25 16.13
CA ASN A 73 2.66 7.27 17.35
C ASN A 73 2.62 8.64 18.08
N GLY A 74 1.45 9.29 18.10
CA GLY A 74 1.25 10.60 18.70
C GLY A 74 1.77 11.79 17.89
N GLN A 75 2.41 11.57 16.74
CA GLN A 75 2.87 12.63 15.85
C GLN A 75 1.86 12.89 14.75
N LYS A 76 1.53 14.15 14.52
CA LYS A 76 0.63 14.53 13.42
C LYS A 76 1.29 14.26 12.08
N VAL A 77 0.59 13.51 11.21
CA VAL A 77 1.05 13.12 9.88
C VAL A 77 0.01 13.50 8.82
N SER A 78 0.48 13.64 7.60
CA SER A 78 -0.38 13.79 6.41
C SER A 78 0.36 13.14 5.24
N PHE A 79 -0.28 12.18 4.60
CA PHE A 79 0.29 11.46 3.47
C PHE A 79 -0.30 11.97 2.17
N ASN A 80 0.55 12.46 1.27
CA ASN A 80 0.16 12.95 -0.04
C ASN A 80 0.27 11.88 -1.12
N THR A 81 1.02 10.81 -0.82
CA THR A 81 1.24 9.69 -1.72
C THR A 81 1.25 8.37 -0.95
N PRO A 82 0.87 7.24 -1.62
CA PRO A 82 1.01 5.91 -1.03
C PRO A 82 2.44 5.57 -0.59
N PHE A 83 3.45 6.11 -1.27
CA PHE A 83 4.86 5.90 -0.92
C PHE A 83 5.23 6.51 0.44
N GLU A 84 4.68 7.68 0.77
CA GLU A 84 4.86 8.30 2.09
C GLU A 84 4.22 7.45 3.19
N ALA A 85 3.01 6.94 2.97
CA ALA A 85 2.34 6.04 3.91
C ALA A 85 3.13 4.74 4.12
N LEU A 86 3.61 4.12 3.03
CA LEU A 86 4.46 2.92 3.09
C LEU A 86 5.78 3.19 3.83
N ALA A 87 6.41 4.33 3.60
CA ALA A 87 7.64 4.71 4.30
C ALA A 87 7.41 4.92 5.81
N ALA A 88 6.20 5.34 6.20
CA ALA A 88 5.77 5.45 7.59
C ALA A 88 5.32 4.11 8.22
N GLY A 89 5.36 3.00 7.46
CA GLY A 89 5.00 1.67 7.93
C GLY A 89 3.51 1.31 7.74
N ILE A 90 2.74 2.10 7.00
CA ILE A 90 1.34 1.81 6.70
C ILE A 90 1.26 1.07 5.37
N GLY A 91 0.84 -0.19 5.38
CA GLY A 91 0.54 -0.98 4.20
C GLY A 91 -0.95 -1.04 3.91
N MET A 92 -1.34 -1.28 2.66
CA MET A 92 -2.72 -1.44 2.24
C MET A 92 -2.85 -2.65 1.30
N VAL A 93 -3.81 -3.51 1.59
CA VAL A 93 -4.21 -4.60 0.70
C VAL A 93 -5.47 -4.16 -0.03
N HIS A 94 -5.43 -4.17 -1.36
CA HIS A 94 -6.58 -3.79 -2.19
C HIS A 94 -7.57 -4.95 -2.34
N GLN A 95 -8.83 -4.62 -2.53
CA GLN A 95 -9.89 -5.62 -2.73
C GLN A 95 -9.75 -6.33 -4.08
N GLU A 96 -9.25 -5.62 -5.10
CA GLU A 96 -9.00 -6.16 -6.43
C GLU A 96 -7.51 -6.40 -6.64
N PHE A 97 -7.18 -7.47 -7.35
CA PHE A 97 -5.80 -7.78 -7.70
C PHE A 97 -5.34 -6.83 -8.81
N SER A 98 -4.46 -5.90 -8.48
CA SER A 98 -3.85 -4.98 -9.46
C SER A 98 -2.60 -5.61 -10.11
N LEU A 99 -2.66 -6.91 -10.40
CA LEU A 99 -1.55 -7.64 -11.03
C LEU A 99 -1.50 -7.36 -12.53
N ILE A 100 -0.28 -7.31 -13.07
CA ILE A 100 -0.05 -7.19 -14.51
C ILE A 100 -0.14 -8.59 -15.12
N PRO A 101 -1.15 -8.87 -15.96
CA PRO A 101 -1.46 -10.25 -16.38
C PRO A 101 -0.37 -10.93 -17.21
N GLY A 102 0.41 -10.15 -17.98
CA GLY A 102 1.49 -10.66 -18.83
C GLY A 102 2.83 -10.86 -18.12
N PHE A 103 2.93 -10.47 -16.84
CA PHE A 103 4.13 -10.63 -16.04
C PHE A 103 4.09 -11.91 -15.22
N THR A 104 5.26 -12.39 -14.82
CA THR A 104 5.39 -13.49 -13.86
C THR A 104 5.01 -13.04 -12.45
N ALA A 105 4.85 -13.99 -11.53
CA ALA A 105 4.65 -13.67 -10.12
C ALA A 105 5.83 -12.88 -9.55
N SER A 106 7.06 -13.28 -9.86
CA SER A 106 8.27 -12.57 -9.40
C SER A 106 8.34 -11.13 -9.89
N GLU A 107 7.99 -10.86 -11.14
CA GLU A 107 7.97 -9.50 -11.69
C GLU A 107 6.88 -8.63 -11.02
N ASN A 108 5.71 -9.20 -10.75
CA ASN A 108 4.64 -8.48 -10.03
C ASN A 108 5.03 -8.17 -8.57
N ILE A 109 5.68 -9.10 -7.85
CA ILE A 109 6.10 -8.91 -6.45
C ILE A 109 7.11 -7.76 -6.32
N VAL A 110 7.99 -7.58 -7.29
CA VAL A 110 9.02 -6.52 -7.25
C VAL A 110 8.63 -5.26 -8.01
N LEU A 111 7.43 -5.18 -8.54
CA LEU A 111 6.96 -4.07 -9.36
C LEU A 111 7.20 -2.72 -8.68
N ASN A 112 7.72 -1.75 -9.42
CA ASN A 112 8.18 -0.44 -8.96
C ASN A 112 9.35 -0.46 -7.95
N ARG A 113 9.97 -1.61 -7.70
CA ARG A 113 11.17 -1.78 -6.88
C ARG A 113 12.16 -2.73 -7.56
N GLU A 114 12.08 -2.82 -8.89
CA GLU A 114 12.88 -3.71 -9.69
C GLU A 114 14.36 -3.41 -9.51
N PRO A 115 15.16 -4.42 -9.16
CA PRO A 115 16.61 -4.26 -9.10
C PRO A 115 17.17 -4.03 -10.50
N LYS A 116 18.04 -3.04 -10.61
CA LYS A 116 18.69 -2.66 -11.86
C LYS A 116 20.16 -3.05 -11.82
N LYS A 117 20.64 -3.54 -12.94
CA LYS A 117 22.05 -3.87 -13.15
C LYS A 117 22.67 -2.82 -14.08
N ARG A 118 23.72 -2.17 -13.61
CA ARG A 118 24.53 -1.30 -14.44
C ARG A 118 25.24 -2.10 -15.52
N ASN A 119 25.26 -1.55 -16.71
CA ASN A 119 26.01 -2.08 -17.83
C ASN A 119 26.94 -0.99 -18.41
N VAL A 120 27.88 -1.37 -19.26
CA VAL A 120 28.87 -0.44 -19.83
C VAL A 120 28.21 0.74 -20.56
N VAL A 121 27.04 0.51 -21.16
CA VAL A 121 26.29 1.55 -21.86
C VAL A 121 25.65 2.53 -20.89
N SER A 122 25.09 2.04 -19.77
CA SER A 122 24.51 2.88 -18.74
C SER A 122 25.56 3.69 -17.97
N GLU A 123 26.78 3.18 -17.83
CA GLU A 123 27.89 3.93 -17.23
C GLU A 123 28.30 5.15 -18.08
N ILE A 124 28.17 5.06 -19.41
CA ILE A 124 28.54 6.13 -20.34
C ILE A 124 27.37 7.09 -20.60
N PHE A 125 26.16 6.56 -20.78
CA PHE A 125 25.00 7.32 -21.25
C PHE A 125 23.93 7.57 -20.16
N GLY A 126 24.15 7.10 -18.94
CA GLY A 126 23.30 7.36 -17.77
C GLY A 126 22.34 6.22 -17.40
N GLU A 127 21.81 6.31 -16.20
CA GLU A 127 21.02 5.25 -15.50
C GLU A 127 19.73 4.83 -16.23
N ARG A 128 19.26 5.61 -17.22
CA ARG A 128 18.09 5.25 -18.03
C ARG A 128 18.31 4.02 -18.92
N LEU A 129 19.57 3.62 -19.09
CA LEU A 129 19.98 2.46 -19.88
C LEU A 129 20.40 1.25 -19.02
N ASP A 130 20.13 1.31 -17.70
CA ASP A 130 20.28 0.16 -16.82
C ASP A 130 19.33 -0.96 -17.26
N THR A 131 19.79 -2.19 -17.15
CA THR A 131 19.00 -3.39 -17.43
C THR A 131 18.42 -3.96 -16.14
N LEU A 132 17.29 -4.66 -16.24
CA LEU A 132 16.72 -5.38 -15.11
C LEU A 132 17.64 -6.55 -14.71
N ASP A 133 17.83 -6.72 -13.40
CA ASP A 133 18.53 -7.90 -12.88
C ASP A 133 17.53 -9.00 -12.53
N TYR A 134 17.24 -9.86 -13.51
CA TYR A 134 16.26 -10.94 -13.34
C TYR A 134 16.64 -11.95 -12.23
N ASN A 135 17.94 -12.17 -11.98
CA ASN A 135 18.36 -13.04 -10.90
C ASN A 135 18.03 -12.44 -9.54
N GLU A 136 18.24 -11.15 -9.38
CA GLU A 136 17.89 -10.45 -8.15
C GLU A 136 16.36 -10.29 -8.00
N ILE A 137 15.61 -10.06 -9.08
CA ILE A 137 14.14 -10.07 -9.10
C ILE A 137 13.61 -11.38 -8.52
N THR A 138 14.05 -12.50 -9.10
CA THR A 138 13.64 -13.84 -8.67
C THR A 138 14.02 -14.11 -7.21
N GLY A 139 15.25 -13.73 -6.81
CA GLY A 139 15.71 -13.93 -5.43
C GLY A 139 14.96 -13.09 -4.40
N ARG A 140 14.54 -11.87 -4.74
CA ARG A 140 13.70 -11.02 -3.87
C ARG A 140 12.29 -11.60 -3.74
N ALA A 141 11.71 -12.07 -4.85
CA ALA A 141 10.40 -12.68 -4.87
C ALA A 141 10.37 -13.97 -4.03
N GLU A 142 11.37 -14.84 -4.19
CA GLU A 142 11.52 -16.06 -3.37
C GLU A 142 11.51 -15.76 -1.88
N LYS A 143 12.34 -14.82 -1.44
CA LYS A 143 12.40 -14.40 -0.04
C LYS A 143 11.06 -13.86 0.48
N ALA A 144 10.30 -13.15 -0.36
CA ALA A 144 8.99 -12.64 0.01
C ALA A 144 7.97 -13.78 0.15
N ILE A 145 7.94 -14.72 -0.79
CA ILE A 145 7.06 -15.90 -0.79
C ILE A 145 7.37 -16.79 0.43
N ASP A 146 8.65 -17.08 0.68
CA ASP A 146 9.08 -17.91 1.82
C ASP A 146 8.69 -17.28 3.16
N LYS A 147 8.85 -15.95 3.29
CA LYS A 147 8.47 -15.20 4.50
C LYS A 147 6.97 -15.29 4.78
N MET A 148 6.16 -15.37 3.75
CA MET A 148 4.70 -15.48 3.85
C MET A 148 4.24 -16.93 4.12
N GLY A 149 5.13 -17.93 3.92
CA GLY A 149 4.81 -19.35 4.13
C GLY A 149 3.86 -19.93 3.07
N PHE A 150 3.78 -19.31 1.89
CA PHE A 150 2.95 -19.80 0.79
C PHE A 150 3.78 -20.50 -0.28
N THR A 151 3.11 -21.37 -1.05
CA THR A 151 3.71 -22.04 -2.21
C THR A 151 3.16 -21.37 -3.47
N VAL A 152 3.93 -20.49 -4.07
CA VAL A 152 3.61 -19.85 -5.35
C VAL A 152 4.75 -20.10 -6.32
N ASP A 153 4.42 -20.51 -7.54
CA ASP A 153 5.40 -20.62 -8.60
C ASP A 153 5.77 -19.21 -9.09
N LYS A 154 6.97 -18.77 -8.71
CA LYS A 154 7.50 -17.44 -8.98
C LYS A 154 7.65 -17.13 -10.47
N ASP A 155 7.84 -18.15 -11.30
CA ASP A 155 8.10 -18.05 -12.74
C ASP A 155 6.82 -18.17 -13.56
N MET A 156 5.69 -18.53 -12.92
CA MET A 156 4.39 -18.63 -13.57
C MET A 156 3.85 -17.25 -13.96
N VAL A 157 3.38 -17.12 -15.19
CA VAL A 157 2.69 -15.90 -15.67
C VAL A 157 1.32 -15.77 -15.02
N ILE A 158 0.98 -14.56 -14.59
CA ILE A 158 -0.27 -14.29 -13.84
C ILE A 158 -1.52 -14.77 -14.57
N ASN A 159 -1.57 -14.69 -15.90
CA ASN A 159 -2.71 -15.19 -16.67
C ASN A 159 -2.98 -16.68 -16.46
N GLU A 160 -1.94 -17.47 -16.29
CA GLU A 160 -2.00 -18.93 -16.13
C GLU A 160 -2.20 -19.34 -14.66
N MET A 161 -2.09 -18.40 -13.74
CA MET A 161 -2.12 -18.66 -12.31
C MET A 161 -3.56 -18.86 -11.81
N PRO A 162 -3.82 -19.89 -10.98
CA PRO A 162 -5.10 -20.05 -10.30
C PRO A 162 -5.46 -18.83 -9.44
N VAL A 163 -6.77 -18.49 -9.37
CA VAL A 163 -7.25 -17.30 -8.66
C VAL A 163 -6.76 -17.26 -7.20
N GLY A 164 -6.76 -18.40 -6.51
CA GLY A 164 -6.26 -18.49 -5.12
C GLY A 164 -4.78 -18.14 -4.98
N HIS A 165 -3.95 -18.42 -5.97
CA HIS A 165 -2.53 -18.09 -5.95
C HIS A 165 -2.27 -16.60 -6.25
N LYS A 166 -3.13 -15.97 -7.05
CA LYS A 166 -3.07 -14.51 -7.34
C LYS A 166 -3.22 -13.65 -6.08
N GLN A 167 -3.83 -14.17 -5.03
CA GLN A 167 -3.97 -13.47 -3.74
C GLN A 167 -2.64 -13.31 -2.99
N PHE A 168 -1.65 -14.14 -3.30
CA PHE A 168 -0.37 -14.19 -2.61
C PHE A 168 0.79 -13.61 -3.43
N THR A 169 0.49 -13.08 -4.63
CA THR A 169 1.42 -12.36 -5.50
C THR A 169 1.22 -10.86 -5.37
#